data_27f4e31671ccee038ff14710dbaa80ad
#
_entry.id   27f4e31671ccee038ff14710dbaa80ad
#
_cell.length_a   1.000
_cell.length_b   1.000
_cell.length_c   1.000
_cell.angle_alpha   90.00
_cell.angle_beta   90.00
_cell.angle_gamma   90.00
#
_symmetry.space_group_name_H-M   'P 1'
#
loop_
_entity.id
_entity.type
_entity.pdbx_description
1 polymer ?
#
loop_
_entity_poly.entity_id
_entity_poly.type
_entity_poly.pdbx_seq_one_letter_code
_entity_poly.pdbx_strand_id
1 'polypeptide(L)'
;VYNKNTWRAFSAERVIRELKYLSNHFNIGSFYVVDDNFFVDLKRARAIAQGVIDEKLDIIWEVQGITINSALKMDDEYLGLLVKSGMKKVHFGVESGSEEVLKLVNKNLKISDVIRINRKWSRYNVITQYNFMCGFPQESIEDIRKTKDLAFQLMRENSHALISPFCPYTPYPGTALYQKSLDNGFIRKRRLEDWQETNYGDNLWESQERKKFISSLFFASMFLDKHRLKD
;
A
#
# COMPACT_ATOMS: atom_id res chain seq x y z
N VAL A 1 3.94 -17.16 1.53
CA VAL A 1 4.87 -18.24 1.28
C VAL A 1 5.71 -18.54 2.52
N TYR A 2 6.21 -17.52 3.23
CA TYR A 2 7.12 -17.69 4.37
C TYR A 2 6.43 -18.18 5.65
N ASN A 3 5.15 -17.92 5.86
CA ASN A 3 4.44 -18.21 7.12
C ASN A 3 3.40 -19.34 7.01
N LYS A 4 3.41 -20.16 5.95
CA LYS A 4 2.44 -21.25 5.73
C LYS A 4 1.00 -20.84 6.02
N ASN A 5 0.59 -19.64 5.60
CA ASN A 5 -0.71 -19.03 5.86
C ASN A 5 -1.06 -18.81 7.35
N THR A 6 -0.07 -18.80 8.24
CA THR A 6 -0.28 -18.48 9.65
C THR A 6 0.07 -17.02 9.93
N TRP A 7 -0.90 -16.26 10.42
CA TRP A 7 -0.67 -14.91 10.91
C TRP A 7 -0.21 -14.96 12.37
N ARG A 8 0.77 -14.15 12.72
CA ARG A 8 1.30 -14.02 14.07
C ARG A 8 1.48 -12.55 14.41
N ALA A 9 1.10 -12.16 15.62
CA ALA A 9 1.25 -10.78 16.09
C ALA A 9 1.55 -10.74 17.58
N PHE A 10 2.13 -9.64 18.03
CA PHE A 10 2.19 -9.33 19.44
C PHE A 10 0.80 -8.96 19.96
N SER A 11 0.53 -9.21 21.24
CA SER A 11 -0.72 -8.80 21.86
C SER A 11 -0.84 -7.27 21.91
N ALA A 12 -2.07 -6.75 22.04
CA ALA A 12 -2.30 -5.31 22.15
C ALA A 12 -1.58 -4.72 23.38
N GLU A 13 -1.63 -5.41 24.53
CA GLU A 13 -0.99 -4.98 25.77
C GLU A 13 0.54 -4.87 25.63
N ARG A 14 1.15 -5.81 24.89
CA ARG A 14 2.59 -5.74 24.61
C ARG A 14 2.92 -4.54 23.74
N VAL A 15 2.16 -4.30 22.67
CA VAL A 15 2.38 -3.16 21.78
C VAL A 15 2.26 -1.85 22.55
N ILE A 16 1.21 -1.68 23.37
CA ILE A 16 1.02 -0.47 24.19
C ILE A 16 2.16 -0.28 25.17
N ARG A 17 2.61 -1.34 25.85
CA ARG A 17 3.74 -1.26 26.77
C ARG A 17 5.03 -0.81 26.07
N GLU A 18 5.30 -1.32 24.87
CA GLU A 18 6.46 -0.93 24.07
C GLU A 18 6.36 0.52 23.58
N LEU A 19 5.19 0.96 23.08
CA LEU A 19 4.97 2.35 22.69
C LEU A 19 5.17 3.31 23.87
N LYS A 20 4.60 2.99 25.04
CA LYS A 20 4.75 3.77 26.26
C LYS A 20 6.22 3.86 26.70
N TYR A 21 6.94 2.74 26.67
CA TYR A 21 8.35 2.70 26.99
C TYR A 21 9.17 3.59 26.05
N LEU A 22 8.98 3.46 24.73
CA LEU A 22 9.71 4.23 23.73
C LEU A 22 9.39 5.73 23.82
N SER A 23 8.10 6.07 23.99
CA SER A 23 7.68 7.47 24.14
C SER A 23 8.30 8.12 25.39
N ASN A 24 8.22 7.44 26.54
CA ASN A 24 8.68 8.01 27.80
C ASN A 24 10.22 8.03 27.96
N HIS A 25 10.92 6.99 27.48
CA HIS A 25 12.38 6.90 27.65
C HIS A 25 13.16 7.67 26.58
N PHE A 26 12.63 7.71 25.36
CA PHE A 26 13.35 8.30 24.22
C PHE A 26 12.67 9.54 23.68
N ASN A 27 11.58 9.99 24.30
CA ASN A 27 10.80 11.15 23.87
C ASN A 27 10.34 11.04 22.41
N ILE A 28 9.93 9.82 21.99
CA ILE A 28 9.48 9.55 20.63
C ILE A 28 7.97 9.80 20.54
N GLY A 29 7.57 10.75 19.70
CA GLY A 29 6.16 11.12 19.46
C GLY A 29 5.60 10.64 18.12
N SER A 30 6.40 9.91 17.30
CA SER A 30 5.96 9.44 15.99
C SER A 30 6.37 7.98 15.75
N PHE A 31 5.43 7.16 15.27
CA PHE A 31 5.63 5.74 15.03
C PHE A 31 5.17 5.32 13.64
N TYR A 32 5.99 4.49 12.99
CA TYR A 32 5.66 3.87 11.73
C TYR A 32 5.50 2.36 11.90
N VAL A 33 4.28 1.87 11.68
CA VAL A 33 3.96 0.43 11.77
C VAL A 33 4.21 -0.22 10.41
N VAL A 34 5.21 -1.08 10.33
CA VAL A 34 5.69 -1.73 9.09
C VAL A 34 5.06 -3.09 8.82
N ASP A 35 3.92 -3.40 9.43
CA ASP A 35 3.18 -4.63 9.13
C ASP A 35 2.62 -4.59 7.71
N ASP A 36 2.72 -5.69 6.95
CA ASP A 36 2.11 -5.84 5.63
C ASP A 36 0.58 -5.67 5.67
N ASN A 37 -0.04 -6.09 6.77
CA ASN A 37 -1.46 -5.86 7.05
C ASN A 37 -1.69 -5.80 8.57
N PHE A 38 -1.64 -4.62 9.13
CA PHE A 38 -1.88 -4.38 10.55
C PHE A 38 -3.31 -4.73 10.99
N PHE A 39 -4.27 -4.58 10.08
CA PHE A 39 -5.70 -4.74 10.32
C PHE A 39 -6.26 -6.13 9.96
N VAL A 40 -5.43 -7.17 10.02
CA VAL A 40 -5.91 -8.57 9.90
C VAL A 40 -6.89 -8.89 11.01
N ASP A 41 -6.58 -8.50 12.25
CA ASP A 41 -7.45 -8.60 13.41
C ASP A 41 -7.89 -7.19 13.85
N LEU A 42 -9.11 -6.83 13.48
CA LEU A 42 -9.70 -5.53 13.81
C LEU A 42 -9.92 -5.35 15.32
N LYS A 43 -10.18 -6.44 16.07
CA LYS A 43 -10.34 -6.35 17.52
C LYS A 43 -9.03 -5.98 18.20
N ARG A 44 -7.94 -6.63 17.79
CA ARG A 44 -6.59 -6.30 18.27
C ARG A 44 -6.21 -4.86 17.91
N ALA A 45 -6.42 -4.43 16.66
CA ALA A 45 -6.10 -3.07 16.23
C ALA A 45 -6.93 -2.02 16.98
N ARG A 46 -8.23 -2.29 17.23
CA ARG A 46 -9.08 -1.46 18.10
C ARG A 46 -8.51 -1.37 19.53
N ALA A 47 -8.10 -2.50 20.11
CA ALA A 47 -7.53 -2.51 21.47
C ALA A 47 -6.22 -1.72 21.55
N ILE A 48 -5.38 -1.74 20.52
CA ILE A 48 -4.17 -0.91 20.44
C ILE A 48 -4.55 0.57 20.40
N ALA A 49 -5.46 0.97 19.50
CA ALA A 49 -5.89 2.37 19.39
C ALA A 49 -6.53 2.87 20.72
N GLN A 50 -7.36 2.06 21.35
CA GLN A 50 -7.94 2.38 22.65
C GLN A 50 -6.88 2.51 23.73
N GLY A 51 -5.90 1.59 23.77
CA GLY A 51 -4.83 1.63 24.74
C GLY A 51 -3.92 2.88 24.61
N VAL A 52 -3.69 3.37 23.38
CA VAL A 52 -2.99 4.65 23.16
C VAL A 52 -3.74 5.80 23.85
N ILE A 53 -5.07 5.82 23.73
CA ILE A 53 -5.93 6.84 24.34
C ILE A 53 -5.96 6.70 25.87
N ASP A 54 -6.16 5.49 26.38
CA ASP A 54 -6.29 5.21 27.82
C ASP A 54 -5.00 5.53 28.58
N GLU A 55 -3.84 5.23 27.97
CA GLU A 55 -2.53 5.56 28.51
C GLU A 55 -2.13 7.03 28.25
N LYS A 56 -2.99 7.81 27.58
CA LYS A 56 -2.78 9.22 27.23
C LYS A 56 -1.44 9.46 26.53
N LEU A 57 -1.06 8.56 25.64
CA LEU A 57 0.17 8.71 24.85
C LEU A 57 -0.04 9.82 23.81
N ASP A 58 0.77 10.88 23.90
CA ASP A 58 0.78 11.96 22.90
C ASP A 58 1.67 11.54 21.73
N ILE A 59 1.11 10.69 20.87
CA ILE A 59 1.81 10.15 19.71
C ILE A 59 1.00 10.32 18.43
N ILE A 60 1.71 10.43 17.32
CA ILE A 60 1.16 10.23 15.99
C ILE A 60 1.68 8.92 15.42
N TRP A 61 0.86 8.25 14.64
CA TRP A 61 1.27 6.99 14.02
C TRP A 61 0.72 6.79 12.63
N GLU A 62 1.45 6.03 11.84
CA GLU A 62 1.06 5.64 10.49
C GLU A 62 1.24 4.13 10.30
N VAL A 63 0.48 3.57 9.35
CA VAL A 63 0.47 2.12 9.06
C VAL A 63 0.79 1.88 7.60
N GLN A 64 1.80 1.05 7.34
CA GLN A 64 2.23 0.70 5.99
C GLN A 64 1.20 -0.15 5.24
N GLY A 65 0.43 -1.00 5.92
CA GLY A 65 -0.41 -1.98 5.25
C GLY A 65 -1.83 -2.10 5.78
N ILE A 66 -2.80 -1.84 4.89
CA ILE A 66 -4.20 -2.21 5.05
C ILE A 66 -4.76 -2.72 3.71
N THR A 67 -5.60 -3.74 3.77
CA THR A 67 -6.37 -4.17 2.60
C THR A 67 -7.69 -3.42 2.49
N ILE A 68 -8.18 -3.21 1.27
CA ILE A 68 -9.52 -2.66 1.02
C ILE A 68 -10.59 -3.50 1.76
N ASN A 69 -10.46 -4.83 1.75
CA ASN A 69 -11.38 -5.74 2.42
C ASN A 69 -11.39 -5.57 3.95
N SER A 70 -10.27 -5.22 4.59
CA SER A 70 -10.23 -4.87 6.01
C SER A 70 -10.90 -3.53 6.27
N ALA A 71 -10.63 -2.53 5.43
CA ALA A 71 -11.21 -1.19 5.56
C ALA A 71 -12.74 -1.17 5.37
N LEU A 72 -13.28 -2.05 4.51
CA LEU A 72 -14.73 -2.19 4.31
C LEU A 72 -15.49 -2.61 5.58
N LYS A 73 -14.82 -3.28 6.50
CA LYS A 73 -15.40 -3.76 7.77
C LYS A 73 -15.35 -2.71 8.89
N MET A 74 -14.67 -1.60 8.68
CA MET A 74 -14.55 -0.52 9.66
C MET A 74 -15.77 0.41 9.53
N ASP A 75 -16.49 0.63 10.61
CA ASP A 75 -17.56 1.62 10.72
C ASP A 75 -16.99 3.03 11.05
N ASP A 76 -17.86 4.01 11.18
CA ASP A 76 -17.44 5.39 11.47
C ASP A 76 -16.94 5.54 12.91
N GLU A 77 -17.45 4.77 13.85
CA GLU A 77 -16.94 4.71 15.22
C GLU A 77 -15.50 4.20 15.27
N TYR A 78 -15.22 3.13 14.51
CA TYR A 78 -13.88 2.57 14.40
C TYR A 78 -12.88 3.59 13.81
N LEU A 79 -13.26 4.27 12.73
CA LEU A 79 -12.41 5.29 12.11
C LEU A 79 -12.19 6.48 13.04
N GLY A 80 -13.23 6.92 13.75
CA GLY A 80 -13.13 7.97 14.77
C GLY A 80 -12.15 7.60 15.89
N LEU A 81 -12.15 6.34 16.33
CA LEU A 81 -11.21 5.82 17.32
C LEU A 81 -9.77 5.87 16.83
N LEU A 82 -9.51 5.43 15.57
CA LEU A 82 -8.18 5.49 14.98
C LEU A 82 -7.65 6.93 14.92
N VAL A 83 -8.48 7.86 14.47
CA VAL A 83 -8.11 9.30 14.44
C VAL A 83 -7.80 9.83 15.83
N LYS A 84 -8.66 9.52 16.81
CA LYS A 84 -8.50 9.96 18.21
C LYS A 84 -7.23 9.39 18.85
N SER A 85 -6.81 8.20 18.45
CA SER A 85 -5.54 7.59 18.92
C SER A 85 -4.29 8.16 18.24
N GLY A 86 -4.42 9.17 17.37
CA GLY A 86 -3.30 9.82 16.71
C GLY A 86 -2.90 9.27 15.35
N MET A 87 -3.70 8.38 14.74
CA MET A 87 -3.40 7.89 13.39
C MET A 87 -3.49 9.03 12.37
N LYS A 88 -2.43 9.20 11.58
CA LYS A 88 -2.30 10.28 10.58
C LYS A 88 -2.19 9.77 9.15
N LYS A 89 -1.78 8.52 8.95
CA LYS A 89 -1.58 8.00 7.60
C LYS A 89 -1.78 6.49 7.54
N VAL A 90 -2.30 6.02 6.41
CA VAL A 90 -2.50 4.61 6.13
C VAL A 90 -2.24 4.32 4.65
N HIS A 91 -1.62 3.16 4.35
CA HIS A 91 -1.26 2.78 2.99
C HIS A 91 -2.13 1.63 2.50
N PHE A 92 -2.81 1.86 1.38
CA PHE A 92 -3.65 0.88 0.71
C PHE A 92 -2.93 0.26 -0.49
N GLY A 93 -2.72 -1.06 -0.47
CA GLY A 93 -2.27 -1.79 -1.65
C GLY A 93 -3.43 -2.03 -2.61
N VAL A 94 -3.55 -1.21 -3.66
CA VAL A 94 -4.57 -1.36 -4.71
C VAL A 94 -4.02 -2.15 -5.89
N GLU A 95 -2.79 -1.95 -6.23
CA GLU A 95 -1.97 -2.50 -7.30
C GLU A 95 -2.38 -2.02 -8.70
N SER A 96 -3.65 -2.17 -9.11
CA SER A 96 -4.11 -1.79 -10.45
C SER A 96 -5.53 -1.24 -10.46
N GLY A 97 -5.83 -0.39 -11.44
CA GLY A 97 -7.18 0.05 -11.79
C GLY A 97 -7.86 -0.83 -12.84
N SER A 98 -7.21 -1.92 -13.27
CA SER A 98 -7.79 -2.90 -14.19
C SER A 98 -8.22 -4.15 -13.44
N GLU A 99 -9.47 -4.56 -13.60
CA GLU A 99 -9.98 -5.79 -12.99
C GLU A 99 -9.31 -7.04 -13.57
N GLU A 100 -8.90 -7.00 -14.84
CA GLU A 100 -8.14 -8.06 -15.51
C GLU A 100 -6.79 -8.26 -14.83
N VAL A 101 -6.07 -7.16 -14.57
CA VAL A 101 -4.78 -7.18 -13.86
C VAL A 101 -4.97 -7.63 -12.42
N LEU A 102 -6.00 -7.14 -11.73
CA LEU A 102 -6.30 -7.57 -10.35
C LEU A 102 -6.57 -9.09 -10.26
N LYS A 103 -7.27 -9.67 -11.25
CA LYS A 103 -7.43 -11.13 -11.36
C LYS A 103 -6.10 -11.82 -11.63
N LEU A 104 -5.28 -11.27 -12.54
CA LEU A 104 -3.96 -11.82 -12.86
C LEU A 104 -3.05 -11.93 -11.63
N VAL A 105 -3.05 -10.91 -10.78
CA VAL A 105 -2.26 -10.88 -9.53
C VAL A 105 -2.97 -11.51 -8.33
N ASN A 106 -4.13 -12.14 -8.56
CA ASN A 106 -4.96 -12.76 -7.53
C ASN A 106 -5.34 -11.80 -6.39
N LYS A 107 -5.61 -10.54 -6.74
CA LYS A 107 -6.06 -9.51 -5.79
C LYS A 107 -7.58 -9.50 -5.74
N ASN A 108 -8.14 -10.06 -4.67
CA ASN A 108 -9.59 -10.13 -4.50
C ASN A 108 -10.14 -8.78 -3.97
N LEU A 109 -10.23 -7.79 -4.86
CA LEU A 109 -10.87 -6.51 -4.60
C LEU A 109 -11.63 -6.01 -5.84
N LYS A 110 -12.61 -5.12 -5.65
CA LYS A 110 -13.35 -4.43 -6.71
C LYS A 110 -12.95 -2.96 -6.74
N ILE A 111 -12.85 -2.39 -7.93
CA ILE A 111 -12.52 -0.95 -8.10
C ILE A 111 -13.59 -0.07 -7.42
N SER A 112 -14.87 -0.47 -7.50
CA SER A 112 -15.96 0.22 -6.80
C SER A 112 -15.77 0.29 -5.28
N ASP A 113 -15.17 -0.74 -4.68
CA ASP A 113 -14.88 -0.77 -3.26
C ASP A 113 -13.72 0.17 -2.89
N VAL A 114 -12.71 0.28 -3.76
CA VAL A 114 -11.61 1.25 -3.59
C VAL A 114 -12.16 2.67 -3.55
N ILE A 115 -13.01 3.02 -4.53
CA ILE A 115 -13.65 4.34 -4.63
C ILE A 115 -14.54 4.60 -3.40
N ARG A 116 -15.32 3.62 -2.98
CA ARG A 116 -16.18 3.71 -1.78
C ARG A 116 -15.36 3.99 -0.52
N ILE A 117 -14.25 3.27 -0.33
CA ILE A 117 -13.35 3.47 0.81
C ILE A 117 -12.71 4.85 0.74
N ASN A 118 -12.23 5.28 -0.42
CA ASN A 118 -11.65 6.61 -0.61
C ASN A 118 -12.62 7.72 -0.18
N ARG A 119 -13.89 7.64 -0.62
CA ARG A 119 -14.95 8.60 -0.21
C ARG A 119 -15.26 8.52 1.28
N LYS A 120 -15.24 7.33 1.88
CA LYS A 120 -15.46 7.16 3.31
C LYS A 120 -14.36 7.83 4.12
N TRP A 121 -13.10 7.56 3.77
CA TRP A 121 -11.94 8.10 4.48
C TRP A 121 -11.71 9.60 4.25
N SER A 122 -12.24 10.19 3.16
CA SER A 122 -12.13 11.64 2.91
C SER A 122 -12.76 12.51 4.00
N ARG A 123 -13.65 11.93 4.83
CA ARG A 123 -14.30 12.61 5.96
C ARG A 123 -13.42 12.70 7.21
N TYR A 124 -12.24 12.09 7.18
CA TYR A 124 -11.32 12.02 8.31
C TYR A 124 -10.00 12.68 7.97
N ASN A 125 -9.37 13.34 8.95
CA ASN A 125 -8.05 13.97 8.77
C ASN A 125 -6.93 12.91 8.84
N VAL A 126 -6.93 11.98 7.87
CA VAL A 126 -5.97 10.90 7.72
C VAL A 126 -5.53 10.83 6.25
N ILE A 127 -4.24 10.87 6.02
CA ILE A 127 -3.68 10.68 4.68
C ILE A 127 -3.90 9.22 4.26
N THR A 128 -4.59 9.03 3.15
CA THR A 128 -4.80 7.71 2.54
C THR A 128 -3.87 7.57 1.35
N GLN A 129 -2.77 6.86 1.53
CA GLN A 129 -1.84 6.60 0.44
C GLN A 129 -2.25 5.34 -0.32
N TYR A 130 -2.38 5.46 -1.64
CA TYR A 130 -2.71 4.35 -2.54
C TYR A 130 -1.48 3.92 -3.31
N ASN A 131 -1.14 2.65 -3.20
CA ASN A 131 0.01 2.05 -3.87
C ASN A 131 -0.46 1.33 -5.13
N PHE A 132 0.20 1.64 -6.25
CA PHE A 132 -0.06 1.06 -7.55
C PHE A 132 1.20 0.43 -8.13
N MET A 133 1.01 -0.61 -8.92
CA MET A 133 2.07 -1.25 -9.69
C MET A 133 1.67 -1.29 -11.17
N CYS A 134 2.66 -1.38 -12.05
CA CYS A 134 2.47 -1.54 -13.49
C CYS A 134 3.59 -2.39 -14.10
N GLY A 135 3.41 -2.83 -15.33
CA GLY A 135 4.39 -3.69 -16.00
C GLY A 135 4.23 -5.17 -15.64
N PHE A 136 3.03 -5.60 -15.26
CA PHE A 136 2.74 -7.02 -15.10
C PHE A 136 2.80 -7.77 -16.44
N PRO A 137 3.22 -9.06 -16.47
CA PRO A 137 3.14 -9.85 -17.69
C PRO A 137 1.71 -9.86 -18.24
N GLN A 138 1.55 -9.60 -19.54
CA GLN A 138 0.25 -9.50 -20.23
C GLN A 138 -0.61 -8.25 -19.92
N GLU A 139 -0.17 -7.35 -19.05
CA GLU A 139 -0.85 -6.08 -18.83
C GLU A 139 -0.77 -5.21 -20.11
N SER A 140 -1.87 -4.69 -20.58
CA SER A 140 -1.92 -3.79 -21.74
C SER A 140 -1.66 -2.33 -21.36
N ILE A 141 -1.34 -1.49 -22.35
CA ILE A 141 -1.25 -0.03 -22.13
C ILE A 141 -2.61 0.52 -21.64
N GLU A 142 -3.72 -0.05 -22.12
CA GLU A 142 -5.06 0.34 -21.70
C GLU A 142 -5.32 0.03 -20.22
N ASP A 143 -4.81 -1.10 -19.74
CA ASP A 143 -4.90 -1.44 -18.30
C ASP A 143 -4.11 -0.46 -17.44
N ILE A 144 -2.92 -0.06 -17.91
CA ILE A 144 -2.12 0.97 -17.22
C ILE A 144 -2.85 2.32 -17.25
N ARG A 145 -3.54 2.67 -18.33
CA ARG A 145 -4.38 3.89 -18.41
C ARG A 145 -5.52 3.84 -17.39
N LYS A 146 -6.23 2.71 -17.27
CA LYS A 146 -7.28 2.52 -16.24
C LYS A 146 -6.71 2.73 -14.84
N THR A 147 -5.49 2.23 -14.58
CA THR A 147 -4.81 2.42 -13.29
C THR A 147 -4.50 3.87 -13.02
N LYS A 148 -3.96 4.59 -14.02
CA LYS A 148 -3.72 6.04 -13.95
C LYS A 148 -5.03 6.81 -13.69
N ASP A 149 -6.09 6.47 -14.42
CA ASP A 149 -7.37 7.18 -14.32
C ASP A 149 -8.02 6.98 -12.94
N LEU A 150 -7.94 5.76 -12.38
CA LEU A 150 -8.35 5.50 -11.00
C LEU A 150 -7.55 6.34 -10.01
N ALA A 151 -6.22 6.41 -10.14
CA ALA A 151 -5.37 7.19 -9.25
C ALA A 151 -5.79 8.68 -9.24
N PHE A 152 -6.02 9.27 -10.41
CA PHE A 152 -6.50 10.65 -10.51
C PHE A 152 -7.93 10.84 -9.96
N GLN A 153 -8.81 9.85 -10.13
CA GLN A 153 -10.14 9.88 -9.54
C GLN A 153 -10.07 9.92 -8.02
N LEU A 154 -9.25 9.05 -7.40
CA LEU A 154 -9.08 9.01 -5.95
C LEU A 154 -8.60 10.36 -5.40
N MET A 155 -7.63 11.00 -6.07
CA MET A 155 -7.13 12.32 -5.66
C MET A 155 -8.16 13.44 -5.82
N ARG A 156 -9.02 13.38 -6.85
CA ARG A 156 -10.09 14.38 -7.04
C ARG A 156 -11.19 14.27 -5.99
N GLU A 157 -11.52 13.03 -5.59
CA GLU A 157 -12.61 12.75 -4.66
C GLU A 157 -12.21 12.84 -3.18
N ASN A 158 -10.90 12.84 -2.87
CA ASN A 158 -10.39 12.91 -1.51
C ASN A 158 -9.15 13.82 -1.45
N SER A 159 -9.26 14.94 -0.74
CA SER A 159 -8.15 15.88 -0.56
C SER A 159 -6.99 15.32 0.25
N HIS A 160 -7.22 14.26 1.02
CA HIS A 160 -6.21 13.54 1.80
C HIS A 160 -5.63 12.32 1.06
N ALA A 161 -6.09 12.06 -0.18
CA ALA A 161 -5.53 10.96 -0.97
C ALA A 161 -4.14 11.32 -1.51
N LEU A 162 -3.21 10.41 -1.31
CA LEU A 162 -1.85 10.45 -1.83
C LEU A 162 -1.63 9.24 -2.73
N ILE A 163 -1.01 9.44 -3.86
CA ILE A 163 -0.62 8.34 -4.76
C ILE A 163 0.88 8.11 -4.60
N SER A 164 1.27 6.88 -4.26
CA SER A 164 2.70 6.53 -4.32
C SER A 164 3.20 6.53 -5.77
N PRO A 165 4.51 6.68 -6.01
CA PRO A 165 5.06 6.42 -7.33
C PRO A 165 4.61 5.06 -7.84
N PHE A 166 4.22 4.98 -9.13
CA PHE A 166 3.78 3.74 -9.76
C PHE A 166 4.95 2.75 -9.83
N CYS A 167 4.92 1.72 -8.97
CA CYS A 167 6.02 0.77 -8.89
C CYS A 167 6.03 -0.18 -10.09
N PRO A 168 7.11 -0.25 -10.88
CA PRO A 168 7.25 -1.29 -11.90
C PRO A 168 7.31 -2.68 -11.26
N TYR A 169 6.57 -3.63 -11.85
CA TYR A 169 6.59 -5.01 -11.39
C TYR A 169 7.95 -5.66 -11.65
N THR A 170 8.50 -6.29 -10.63
CA THR A 170 9.73 -7.10 -10.74
C THR A 170 9.40 -8.56 -10.43
N PRO A 171 9.65 -9.50 -11.35
CA PRO A 171 9.38 -10.91 -11.12
C PRO A 171 10.42 -11.52 -10.18
N TYR A 172 9.97 -12.02 -9.04
CA TYR A 172 10.82 -12.74 -8.10
C TYR A 172 10.55 -14.25 -8.16
N PRO A 173 11.62 -15.10 -8.10
CA PRO A 173 11.47 -16.55 -8.07
C PRO A 173 10.54 -17.02 -6.94
N GLY A 174 9.72 -18.03 -7.23
CA GLY A 174 8.75 -18.56 -6.27
C GLY A 174 7.43 -17.80 -6.19
N THR A 175 7.27 -16.68 -6.90
CA THR A 175 5.98 -16.01 -7.04
C THR A 175 5.15 -16.61 -8.18
N ALA A 176 3.81 -16.51 -8.06
CA ALA A 176 2.89 -17.09 -9.05
C ALA A 176 3.09 -16.54 -10.48
N LEU A 177 3.51 -15.27 -10.61
CA LEU A 177 3.72 -14.63 -11.90
C LEU A 177 5.13 -14.82 -12.48
N TYR A 178 6.05 -15.42 -11.73
CA TYR A 178 7.43 -15.58 -12.19
C TYR A 178 7.53 -16.40 -13.49
N GLN A 179 6.83 -17.54 -13.54
CA GLN A 179 6.82 -18.37 -14.75
C GLN A 179 6.19 -17.62 -15.93
N LYS A 180 5.07 -16.95 -15.71
CA LYS A 180 4.45 -16.11 -16.75
C LYS A 180 5.39 -15.03 -17.28
N SER A 181 6.20 -14.45 -16.42
CA SER A 181 7.20 -13.46 -16.83
C SER A 181 8.29 -14.06 -17.72
N LEU A 182 8.77 -15.28 -17.38
CA LEU A 182 9.71 -16.03 -18.24
C LEU A 182 9.12 -16.32 -19.61
N ASP A 183 7.86 -16.75 -19.65
CA ASP A 183 7.13 -17.07 -20.90
C ASP A 183 6.91 -15.81 -21.77
N ASN A 184 6.93 -14.62 -21.16
CA ASN A 184 6.83 -13.32 -21.83
C ASN A 184 8.20 -12.65 -22.08
N GLY A 185 9.31 -13.37 -21.93
CA GLY A 185 10.64 -12.90 -22.31
C GLY A 185 11.51 -12.37 -21.18
N PHE A 186 11.08 -12.50 -19.91
CA PHE A 186 11.97 -12.18 -18.81
C PHE A 186 13.15 -13.16 -18.75
N ILE A 187 14.36 -12.62 -18.71
CA ILE A 187 15.58 -13.43 -18.65
C ILE A 187 15.76 -13.98 -17.24
N ARG A 188 15.78 -15.31 -17.13
CA ARG A 188 15.99 -15.99 -15.85
C ARG A 188 17.33 -15.58 -15.23
N LYS A 189 17.29 -15.01 -14.06
CA LYS A 189 18.46 -14.76 -13.21
C LYS A 189 18.88 -16.07 -12.54
N ARG A 190 20.11 -16.50 -12.74
CA ARG A 190 20.61 -17.80 -12.26
C ARG A 190 21.48 -17.68 -11.02
N ARG A 191 22.12 -16.55 -10.82
CA ARG A 191 23.05 -16.26 -9.74
C ARG A 191 22.56 -15.05 -8.95
N LEU A 192 23.00 -14.93 -7.71
CA LEU A 192 22.63 -13.78 -6.86
C LEU A 192 23.15 -12.46 -7.44
N GLU A 193 24.34 -12.50 -8.03
CA GLU A 193 24.96 -11.35 -8.67
C GLU A 193 24.14 -10.79 -9.84
N ASP A 194 23.44 -11.66 -10.57
CA ASP A 194 22.56 -11.24 -11.67
C ASP A 194 21.42 -10.31 -11.19
N TRP A 195 21.06 -10.33 -9.89
CA TRP A 195 20.05 -9.49 -9.29
C TRP A 195 20.57 -8.11 -8.89
N GLN A 196 21.90 -7.92 -8.77
CA GLN A 196 22.50 -6.61 -8.46
C GLN A 196 22.27 -5.60 -9.59
N GLU A 197 22.24 -6.09 -10.82
CA GLU A 197 21.99 -5.28 -12.02
C GLU A 197 20.50 -5.09 -12.32
N THR A 198 19.61 -5.65 -11.49
CA THR A 198 18.17 -5.49 -11.67
C THR A 198 17.76 -4.14 -11.12
N ASN A 199 17.84 -3.12 -11.96
CA ASN A 199 17.35 -1.80 -11.63
C ASN A 199 15.82 -1.83 -11.52
N TYR A 200 15.31 -0.94 -10.69
CA TYR A 200 13.88 -0.71 -10.55
C TYR A 200 13.29 -0.36 -11.92
N GLY A 201 12.52 -1.27 -12.50
CA GLY A 201 11.91 -1.07 -13.82
C GLY A 201 12.63 -1.70 -15.01
N ASP A 202 13.67 -2.52 -14.80
CA ASP A 202 14.27 -3.34 -15.86
C ASP A 202 13.33 -4.46 -16.32
N ASN A 203 12.20 -4.06 -16.88
CA ASN A 203 11.25 -4.95 -17.52
C ASN A 203 11.73 -5.27 -18.92
N LEU A 204 12.71 -6.18 -19.02
CA LEU A 204 13.40 -6.51 -20.28
C LEU A 204 12.48 -7.09 -21.37
N TRP A 205 11.31 -7.60 -20.99
CA TRP A 205 10.29 -8.14 -21.92
C TRP A 205 9.33 -7.09 -22.48
N GLU A 206 9.43 -5.85 -22.00
CA GLU A 206 8.53 -4.80 -22.44
C GLU A 206 8.92 -4.22 -23.78
N SER A 207 7.93 -3.89 -24.63
CA SER A 207 8.16 -3.09 -25.83
C SER A 207 8.73 -1.71 -25.45
N GLN A 208 9.48 -1.09 -26.38
CA GLN A 208 10.08 0.25 -26.14
C GLN A 208 8.99 1.29 -25.83
N GLU A 209 7.85 1.21 -26.48
CA GLU A 209 6.72 2.11 -26.24
C GLU A 209 6.18 1.95 -24.80
N ARG A 210 5.97 0.71 -24.39
CA ARG A 210 5.46 0.40 -23.05
C ARG A 210 6.45 0.78 -21.95
N LYS A 211 7.76 0.54 -22.16
CA LYS A 211 8.82 1.01 -21.25
C LYS A 211 8.79 2.52 -21.06
N LYS A 212 8.72 3.27 -22.17
CA LYS A 212 8.62 4.74 -22.10
C LYS A 212 7.39 5.18 -21.33
N PHE A 213 6.25 4.54 -21.58
CA PHE A 213 5.00 4.88 -20.90
C PHE A 213 5.08 4.63 -19.39
N ILE A 214 5.56 3.44 -18.97
CA ILE A 214 5.74 3.08 -17.56
C ILE A 214 6.73 4.02 -16.87
N SER A 215 7.89 4.29 -17.50
CA SER A 215 8.90 5.19 -16.95
C SER A 215 8.36 6.62 -16.81
N SER A 216 7.65 7.13 -17.82
CA SER A 216 7.03 8.45 -17.74
C SER A 216 5.99 8.53 -16.64
N LEU A 217 5.18 7.48 -16.47
CA LEU A 217 4.19 7.41 -15.40
C LEU A 217 4.84 7.36 -14.02
N PHE A 218 5.90 6.57 -13.86
CA PHE A 218 6.68 6.51 -12.62
C PHE A 218 7.23 7.90 -12.25
N PHE A 219 7.95 8.55 -13.18
CA PHE A 219 8.50 9.88 -12.92
C PHE A 219 7.41 10.93 -12.65
N ALA A 220 6.35 10.96 -13.47
CA ALA A 220 5.25 11.89 -13.26
C ALA A 220 4.58 11.70 -11.89
N SER A 221 4.41 10.45 -11.45
CA SER A 221 3.76 10.16 -10.17
C SER A 221 4.61 10.59 -8.96
N MET A 222 5.91 10.74 -9.09
CA MET A 222 6.77 11.30 -8.03
C MET A 222 6.43 12.76 -7.70
N PHE A 223 5.80 13.47 -8.64
CA PHE A 223 5.37 14.86 -8.48
C PHE A 223 3.88 15.03 -8.18
N LEU A 224 3.12 13.93 -8.04
CA LEU A 224 1.70 13.99 -7.70
C LEU A 224 1.43 14.20 -6.20
N ASP A 225 2.47 14.31 -5.40
CA ASP A 225 2.35 14.62 -3.98
C ASP A 225 1.99 16.09 -3.78
N LYS A 226 0.70 16.36 -3.53
CA LYS A 226 0.20 17.72 -3.27
C LYS A 226 0.86 18.39 -2.05
N HIS A 227 1.44 17.62 -1.14
CA HIS A 227 2.12 18.14 0.04
C HIS A 227 3.54 18.58 -0.25
N ARG A 228 4.20 18.04 -1.30
CA ARG A 228 5.52 18.47 -1.75
C ARG A 228 5.52 19.71 -2.65
N LEU A 229 4.35 20.09 -3.18
CA LEU A 229 4.20 21.25 -4.07
C LEU A 229 3.85 22.55 -3.31
N LYS A 230 3.84 22.52 -1.97
CA LYS A 230 3.50 23.68 -1.13
C LYS A 230 4.70 24.26 -0.36
N ASP A 231 5.86 23.64 -0.44
CA ASP A 231 7.13 24.13 0.04
C ASP A 231 8.02 24.59 -1.14
#